data_e039c94819ffd084ae7bc60ccb9a080d
#
_entry.id   e039c94819ffd084ae7bc60ccb9a080d
#
_cell.length_a   1.000
_cell.length_b   1.000
_cell.length_c   1.000
_cell.angle_alpha   90.00
_cell.angle_beta   90.00
_cell.angle_gamma   90.00
#
_symmetry.space_group_name_H-M   'P 1'
#
loop_
_entity.id
_entity.type
_entity.pdbx_description
1 polymer ?
#
loop_
_entity_poly.entity_id
_entity_poly.type
_entity_poly.pdbx_seq_one_letter_code
_entity_poly.pdbx_strand_id
1 'polypeptide(L)'
;MKKIILCSTQRSGSTMVVEDFRNSGIMGNPDEYFIPWQGFKEGIDIDKEIDSLFLKGTKHDVFSVKTMANQIQKVNFLLKNYSSRCNNILELFHDAYWIYIKRDDIVEQAISRYIAIKTNAWHAVANKNDKHFVGHLIRENIDKYNYGVEYDFNHIMKHIINIKDENLFWLNFFKQNNIHPLILTYEIYSKDLNFGYLNDVANYINVDYVNKVLGRKMVKLANIINENFKTLLLKDLNVDKTIQDKDNLLSFQTQYGTAKSRIQNHLSYKLGQAMIINSKSILGYIRMPFVLSYIKDKHKQEQKIYQEKIKKDPSLKLPPLESYPDYKEALKEKECLTYKLGEALIKASNNWYGGGVYQIVV
;
A
#
# COMPACT_ATOMS: atom_id res chain seq x y z
N MET A 1 0.03 25.29 -10.24
CA MET A 1 -0.65 24.59 -9.12
C MET A 1 0.22 23.43 -8.64
N LYS A 2 0.61 23.38 -7.37
CA LYS A 2 1.33 22.26 -6.75
C LYS A 2 0.36 21.17 -6.36
N LYS A 3 0.75 19.90 -6.49
CA LYS A 3 -0.09 18.73 -6.17
C LYS A 3 0.56 17.92 -5.07
N ILE A 4 -0.16 17.66 -4.00
CA ILE A 4 0.30 16.83 -2.85
C ILE A 4 -0.57 15.58 -2.76
N ILE A 5 0.05 14.42 -2.78
CA ILE A 5 -0.64 13.14 -2.65
C ILE A 5 -0.25 12.49 -1.31
N LEU A 6 -1.21 12.42 -0.40
CA LEU A 6 -1.04 11.78 0.91
C LEU A 6 -1.38 10.30 0.79
N CYS A 7 -0.36 9.46 0.77
CA CYS A 7 -0.46 8.00 0.70
C CYS A 7 -0.50 7.41 2.10
N SER A 8 -1.46 6.57 2.40
CA SER A 8 -1.60 6.02 3.75
C SER A 8 -2.30 4.67 3.78
N THR A 9 -2.30 4.08 4.96
CA THR A 9 -3.16 2.95 5.34
C THR A 9 -4.14 3.40 6.43
N GLN A 10 -5.24 2.68 6.60
CA GLN A 10 -6.21 3.05 7.64
C GLN A 10 -5.58 3.03 9.03
N ARG A 11 -5.95 3.97 9.87
CA ARG A 11 -5.49 4.14 11.26
C ARG A 11 -3.98 4.46 11.40
N SER A 12 -3.33 4.92 10.36
CA SER A 12 -1.96 5.47 10.42
C SER A 12 -1.88 6.90 10.96
N GLY A 13 -3.00 7.50 11.37
CA GLY A 13 -3.07 8.90 11.79
C GLY A 13 -3.21 9.89 10.63
N SER A 14 -3.41 9.43 9.41
CA SER A 14 -3.49 10.26 8.20
C SER A 14 -4.56 11.35 8.27
N THR A 15 -5.69 11.12 8.98
CA THR A 15 -6.72 12.15 9.18
C THR A 15 -6.21 13.31 10.03
N MET A 16 -5.30 13.08 10.98
CA MET A 16 -4.65 14.13 11.74
C MET A 16 -3.82 15.02 10.81
N VAL A 17 -3.03 14.44 9.93
CA VAL A 17 -2.24 15.18 8.92
C VAL A 17 -3.15 15.97 7.99
N VAL A 18 -4.25 15.35 7.53
CA VAL A 18 -5.26 16.03 6.70
C VAL A 18 -5.79 17.31 7.38
N GLU A 19 -6.14 17.23 8.66
CA GLU A 19 -6.64 18.39 9.40
C GLU A 19 -5.55 19.43 9.69
N ASP A 20 -4.37 19.00 10.03
CA ASP A 20 -3.24 19.92 10.23
C ASP A 20 -2.91 20.64 8.90
N PHE A 21 -2.99 19.97 7.74
CA PHE A 21 -2.83 20.59 6.41
C PHE A 21 -3.92 21.63 6.13
N ARG A 22 -5.19 21.30 6.38
CA ARG A 22 -6.31 22.24 6.22
C ARG A 22 -6.14 23.48 7.12
N ASN A 23 -5.73 23.26 8.37
CA ASN A 23 -5.50 24.32 9.34
C ASN A 23 -4.32 25.21 8.97
N SER A 24 -3.28 24.67 8.34
CA SER A 24 -2.13 25.46 7.85
C SER A 24 -2.54 26.52 6.85
N GLY A 25 -3.59 26.26 6.07
CA GLY A 25 -4.13 27.15 5.05
C GLY A 25 -3.34 27.19 3.73
N ILE A 26 -2.17 26.54 3.67
CA ILE A 26 -1.27 26.61 2.49
C ILE A 26 -0.99 25.26 1.83
N MET A 27 -1.51 24.16 2.39
CA MET A 27 -1.25 22.79 1.91
C MET A 27 -2.47 22.18 1.21
N GLY A 28 -3.27 23.01 0.55
CA GLY A 28 -4.47 22.56 -0.14
C GLY A 28 -5.63 22.25 0.80
N ASN A 29 -6.57 21.46 0.31
CA ASN A 29 -7.75 21.00 1.06
C ASN A 29 -7.89 19.48 0.97
N PRO A 30 -6.98 18.71 1.59
CA PRO A 30 -6.95 17.25 1.43
C PRO A 30 -8.19 16.60 2.05
N ASP A 31 -8.70 15.55 1.38
CA ASP A 31 -9.68 14.60 1.90
C ASP A 31 -9.57 13.27 1.14
N GLU A 32 -10.33 12.26 1.57
CA GLU A 32 -10.45 10.96 0.88
C GLU A 32 -11.43 11.05 -0.31
N TYR A 33 -11.15 11.88 -1.28
CA TYR A 33 -12.04 12.12 -2.44
C TYR A 33 -12.24 10.88 -3.32
N PHE A 34 -11.44 9.83 -3.17
CA PHE A 34 -11.62 8.56 -3.90
C PHE A 34 -12.58 7.57 -3.23
N ILE A 35 -13.14 7.88 -2.05
CA ILE A 35 -14.15 7.00 -1.41
C ILE A 35 -15.38 6.81 -2.32
N PRO A 36 -16.00 7.85 -2.89
CA PRO A 36 -17.14 7.68 -3.80
C PRO A 36 -16.80 6.84 -5.03
N TRP A 37 -15.56 6.94 -5.54
CA TRP A 37 -15.12 6.20 -6.71
C TRP A 37 -15.11 4.69 -6.50
N GLN A 38 -15.01 4.21 -5.26
CA GLN A 38 -15.05 2.77 -4.95
C GLN A 38 -16.43 2.15 -5.29
N GLY A 39 -17.49 2.95 -5.23
CA GLY A 39 -18.86 2.54 -5.57
C GLY A 39 -19.29 2.81 -7.01
N PHE A 40 -18.45 3.41 -7.83
CA PHE A 40 -18.79 3.78 -9.20
C PHE A 40 -19.02 2.56 -10.10
N LYS A 41 -20.11 2.62 -10.86
CA LYS A 41 -20.53 1.63 -11.85
C LYS A 41 -20.24 2.16 -13.26
N GLU A 42 -20.57 1.35 -14.26
CA GLU A 42 -20.48 1.76 -15.68
C GLU A 42 -21.35 3.00 -15.98
N GLY A 43 -20.88 3.83 -16.91
CA GLY A 43 -21.61 5.04 -17.35
C GLY A 43 -21.32 6.31 -16.56
N ILE A 44 -20.36 6.30 -15.63
CA ILE A 44 -19.92 7.51 -14.93
C ILE A 44 -18.96 8.32 -15.83
N ASP A 45 -19.18 9.64 -15.85
CA ASP A 45 -18.28 10.61 -16.46
C ASP A 45 -17.08 10.87 -15.52
N ILE A 46 -16.05 10.08 -15.67
CA ILE A 46 -14.84 10.17 -14.82
C ILE A 46 -14.12 11.50 -15.00
N ASP A 47 -14.18 12.11 -16.19
CA ASP A 47 -13.53 13.39 -16.42
C ASP A 47 -14.17 14.52 -15.62
N LYS A 48 -15.49 14.50 -15.42
CA LYS A 48 -16.18 15.41 -14.48
C LYS A 48 -15.82 15.14 -13.03
N GLU A 49 -15.64 13.87 -12.66
CA GLU A 49 -15.20 13.51 -11.31
C GLU A 49 -13.75 13.98 -11.05
N ILE A 50 -12.88 13.96 -12.07
CA ILE A 50 -11.54 14.54 -12.01
C ILE A 50 -11.63 16.06 -11.78
N ASP A 51 -12.49 16.78 -12.50
CA ASP A 51 -12.67 18.22 -12.29
C ASP A 51 -13.19 18.52 -10.86
N SER A 52 -14.17 17.74 -10.39
CA SER A 52 -14.69 17.83 -9.02
C SER A 52 -13.59 17.55 -7.97
N LEU A 53 -12.74 16.55 -8.21
CA LEU A 53 -11.62 16.22 -7.36
C LEU A 53 -10.65 17.41 -7.22
N PHE A 54 -10.22 17.99 -8.34
CA PHE A 54 -9.33 19.13 -8.34
C PHE A 54 -9.98 20.38 -7.71
N LEU A 55 -11.25 20.64 -8.00
CA LEU A 55 -11.99 21.76 -7.41
C LEU A 55 -12.06 21.65 -5.89
N LYS A 56 -12.38 20.47 -5.35
CA LYS A 56 -12.51 20.22 -3.90
C LYS A 56 -11.17 20.23 -3.18
N GLY A 57 -10.14 19.64 -3.78
CA GLY A 57 -8.83 19.47 -3.17
C GLY A 57 -7.93 20.70 -3.25
N THR A 58 -8.28 21.71 -4.07
CA THR A 58 -7.45 22.90 -4.30
C THR A 58 -7.80 24.03 -3.34
N LYS A 59 -6.76 24.61 -2.72
CA LYS A 59 -6.85 25.84 -1.94
C LYS A 59 -5.52 26.60 -2.09
N HIS A 60 -5.59 27.91 -2.36
CA HIS A 60 -4.40 28.77 -2.52
C HIS A 60 -3.35 28.20 -3.48
N ASP A 61 -3.79 27.78 -4.68
CA ASP A 61 -2.97 27.19 -5.74
C ASP A 61 -2.22 25.90 -5.37
N VAL A 62 -2.62 25.25 -4.29
CA VAL A 62 -2.15 23.93 -3.88
C VAL A 62 -3.32 22.94 -3.87
N PHE A 63 -3.19 21.90 -4.65
CA PHE A 63 -4.09 20.75 -4.62
C PHE A 63 -3.56 19.70 -3.66
N SER A 64 -4.44 19.08 -2.89
CA SER A 64 -4.06 17.92 -2.08
C SER A 64 -5.19 16.89 -1.96
N VAL A 65 -4.81 15.62 -1.90
CA VAL A 65 -5.73 14.48 -1.75
C VAL A 65 -5.09 13.41 -0.87
N LYS A 66 -5.90 12.78 -0.04
CA LYS A 66 -5.51 11.57 0.69
C LYS A 66 -6.00 10.34 -0.06
N THR A 67 -5.14 9.34 -0.22
CA THR A 67 -5.48 8.07 -0.84
C THR A 67 -4.97 6.89 -0.02
N MET A 68 -5.74 5.79 -0.05
CA MET A 68 -5.43 4.54 0.63
C MET A 68 -4.94 3.50 -0.38
N ALA A 69 -4.09 2.57 0.06
CA ALA A 69 -3.54 1.52 -0.79
C ALA A 69 -4.63 0.72 -1.53
N ASN A 70 -5.71 0.38 -0.85
CA ASN A 70 -6.83 -0.38 -1.40
C ASN A 70 -7.67 0.38 -2.44
N GLN A 71 -7.52 1.70 -2.55
CA GLN A 71 -8.27 2.52 -3.53
C GLN A 71 -7.59 2.54 -4.90
N ILE A 72 -6.27 2.38 -4.97
CA ILE A 72 -5.47 2.62 -6.18
C ILE A 72 -5.88 1.72 -7.34
N GLN A 73 -6.15 0.44 -7.08
CA GLN A 73 -6.53 -0.49 -8.13
C GLN A 73 -7.84 -0.06 -8.82
N LYS A 74 -8.85 0.31 -8.04
CA LYS A 74 -10.15 0.76 -8.59
C LYS A 74 -10.01 2.10 -9.30
N VAL A 75 -9.24 3.04 -8.74
CA VAL A 75 -8.96 4.35 -9.36
C VAL A 75 -8.29 4.15 -10.73
N ASN A 76 -7.22 3.35 -10.80
CA ASN A 76 -6.53 3.07 -12.07
C ASN A 76 -7.45 2.37 -13.08
N PHE A 77 -8.32 1.43 -12.63
CA PHE A 77 -9.30 0.80 -13.50
C PHE A 77 -10.26 1.83 -14.10
N LEU A 78 -10.79 2.75 -13.29
CA LEU A 78 -11.74 3.76 -13.75
C LEU A 78 -11.07 4.75 -14.71
N LEU A 79 -9.90 5.26 -14.37
CA LEU A 79 -9.14 6.17 -15.24
C LEU A 79 -8.86 5.52 -16.60
N LYS A 80 -8.35 4.27 -16.61
CA LYS A 80 -8.00 3.57 -17.83
C LYS A 80 -9.18 3.31 -18.77
N ASN A 81 -10.38 3.06 -18.22
CA ASN A 81 -11.51 2.60 -19.03
C ASN A 81 -12.53 3.72 -19.34
N TYR A 82 -12.54 4.81 -18.56
CA TYR A 82 -13.57 5.82 -18.63
C TYR A 82 -13.06 7.27 -18.70
N SER A 83 -11.75 7.52 -18.54
CA SER A 83 -11.18 8.86 -18.72
C SER A 83 -10.62 9.04 -20.12
N SER A 84 -10.84 10.23 -20.68
CA SER A 84 -10.17 10.68 -21.90
C SER A 84 -8.82 11.36 -21.66
N ARG A 85 -8.49 11.67 -20.37
CA ARG A 85 -7.36 12.53 -19.98
C ARG A 85 -6.14 11.75 -19.49
N CYS A 86 -6.35 10.61 -18.84
CA CYS A 86 -5.26 9.83 -18.24
C CYS A 86 -5.66 8.36 -18.02
N ASN A 87 -4.69 7.46 -17.97
CA ASN A 87 -4.93 6.03 -17.84
C ASN A 87 -4.72 5.49 -16.41
N ASN A 88 -4.05 6.25 -15.56
CA ASN A 88 -3.71 5.84 -14.21
C ASN A 88 -3.42 7.03 -13.30
N ILE A 89 -3.27 6.76 -12.00
CA ILE A 89 -3.04 7.79 -10.98
C ILE A 89 -1.72 8.54 -11.15
N LEU A 90 -0.70 7.95 -11.78
CA LEU A 90 0.57 8.62 -12.03
C LEU A 90 0.45 9.65 -13.14
N GLU A 91 -0.31 9.34 -14.20
CA GLU A 91 -0.61 10.29 -15.26
C GLU A 91 -1.52 11.43 -14.74
N LEU A 92 -2.54 11.11 -13.93
CA LEU A 92 -3.41 12.10 -13.29
C LEU A 92 -2.62 13.07 -12.41
N PHE A 93 -1.65 12.56 -11.68
CA PHE A 93 -0.84 13.31 -10.73
C PHE A 93 0.63 13.43 -11.16
N HIS A 94 0.88 13.61 -12.46
CA HIS A 94 2.22 13.92 -12.94
C HIS A 94 2.77 15.14 -12.19
N ASP A 95 4.05 15.17 -11.89
CA ASP A 95 4.74 16.20 -11.13
C ASP A 95 4.21 16.44 -9.70
N ALA A 96 3.55 15.45 -9.09
CA ALA A 96 3.07 15.56 -7.73
C ALA A 96 4.15 15.28 -6.69
N TYR A 97 4.01 15.92 -5.55
CA TYR A 97 4.76 15.63 -4.33
C TYR A 97 4.07 14.51 -3.57
N TRP A 98 4.74 13.39 -3.38
CA TRP A 98 4.20 12.22 -2.71
C TRP A 98 4.63 12.20 -1.25
N ILE A 99 3.69 12.06 -0.34
CA ILE A 99 3.93 11.98 1.11
C ILE A 99 3.38 10.64 1.59
N TYR A 100 4.23 9.82 2.21
CA TYR A 100 3.84 8.55 2.78
C TYR A 100 3.64 8.66 4.29
N ILE A 101 2.40 8.49 4.75
CA ILE A 101 2.03 8.52 6.15
C ILE A 101 1.96 7.09 6.66
N LYS A 102 2.90 6.72 7.52
CA LYS A 102 3.00 5.38 8.11
C LYS A 102 2.86 5.40 9.63
N ARG A 103 2.57 4.24 10.18
CA ARG A 103 2.62 3.97 11.60
C ARG A 103 3.52 2.76 11.85
N ASP A 104 4.48 2.88 12.78
CA ASP A 104 5.45 1.82 13.05
C ASP A 104 4.84 0.75 13.97
N ASP A 105 4.01 1.11 14.95
CA ASP A 105 3.28 0.15 15.77
C ASP A 105 2.06 -0.41 15.02
N ILE A 106 2.31 -1.45 14.22
CA ILE A 106 1.28 -2.15 13.45
C ILE A 106 0.25 -2.84 14.35
N VAL A 107 0.66 -3.28 15.53
CA VAL A 107 -0.24 -3.92 16.50
C VAL A 107 -1.28 -2.92 17.00
N GLU A 108 -0.85 -1.77 17.47
CA GLU A 108 -1.77 -0.71 17.88
C GLU A 108 -2.62 -0.19 16.72
N GLN A 109 -2.06 -0.13 15.51
CA GLN A 109 -2.79 0.25 14.30
C GLN A 109 -3.91 -0.76 14.01
N ALA A 110 -3.63 -2.06 14.07
CA ALA A 110 -4.58 -3.13 13.80
C ALA A 110 -5.70 -3.18 14.86
N ILE A 111 -5.37 -3.06 16.14
CA ILE A 111 -6.36 -2.97 17.21
C ILE A 111 -7.26 -1.74 17.02
N SER A 112 -6.66 -0.59 16.69
CA SER A 112 -7.43 0.63 16.40
C SER A 112 -8.34 0.47 15.18
N ARG A 113 -7.92 -0.27 14.14
CA ARG A 113 -8.73 -0.58 12.95
C ARG A 113 -9.88 -1.53 13.30
N TYR A 114 -9.60 -2.57 14.06
CA TYR A 114 -10.60 -3.50 14.52
C TYR A 114 -11.72 -2.80 15.32
N ILE A 115 -11.35 -2.00 16.32
CA ILE A 115 -12.30 -1.25 17.15
C ILE A 115 -13.09 -0.25 16.29
N ALA A 116 -12.44 0.47 15.38
CA ALA A 116 -13.12 1.43 14.50
C ALA A 116 -14.18 0.77 13.61
N ILE A 117 -13.92 -0.43 13.10
CA ILE A 117 -14.88 -1.22 12.30
C ILE A 117 -16.06 -1.66 13.17
N LYS A 118 -15.80 -2.14 14.39
CA LYS A 118 -16.86 -2.63 15.31
C LYS A 118 -17.76 -1.52 15.81
N THR A 119 -17.21 -0.33 16.03
CA THR A 119 -17.95 0.81 16.62
C THR A 119 -18.41 1.84 15.59
N ASN A 120 -17.93 1.74 14.34
CA ASN A 120 -18.03 2.78 13.32
C ASN A 120 -17.46 4.15 13.76
N ALA A 121 -16.61 4.16 14.78
CA ALA A 121 -15.98 5.36 15.31
C ALA A 121 -14.55 5.52 14.75
N TRP A 122 -14.43 6.27 13.65
CA TRP A 122 -13.16 6.43 12.95
C TRP A 122 -12.31 7.58 13.47
N HIS A 123 -12.95 8.63 14.02
CA HIS A 123 -12.28 9.87 14.42
C HIS A 123 -12.89 10.43 15.67
N ALA A 124 -12.09 11.19 16.44
CA ALA A 124 -12.57 12.01 17.53
C ALA A 124 -12.01 13.43 17.42
N VAL A 125 -12.85 14.40 17.75
CA VAL A 125 -12.54 15.83 17.69
C VAL A 125 -12.48 16.46 19.05
N ALA A 126 -11.68 17.52 19.19
CA ALA A 126 -11.57 18.27 20.43
C ALA A 126 -12.82 19.11 20.73
N ASN A 127 -13.44 19.67 19.68
CA ASN A 127 -14.59 20.57 19.80
C ASN A 127 -15.80 20.07 19.00
N LYS A 128 -16.96 20.15 19.61
CA LYS A 128 -18.26 19.76 19.02
C LYS A 128 -18.65 20.54 17.75
N ASN A 129 -18.13 21.75 17.60
CA ASN A 129 -18.49 22.65 16.51
C ASN A 129 -17.60 22.52 15.26
N ASP A 130 -16.71 21.55 15.21
CA ASP A 130 -15.88 21.33 14.03
C ASP A 130 -16.71 20.64 12.91
N LYS A 131 -17.11 21.43 11.91
CA LYS A 131 -18.04 20.98 10.84
C LYS A 131 -17.51 19.84 9.99
N HIS A 132 -16.20 19.64 9.90
CA HIS A 132 -15.61 18.54 9.12
C HIS A 132 -15.87 17.16 9.73
N PHE A 133 -16.24 17.11 11.01
CA PHE A 133 -16.36 15.87 11.79
C PHE A 133 -17.76 15.70 12.39
N VAL A 134 -18.77 16.23 11.73
CA VAL A 134 -20.19 16.01 12.13
C VAL A 134 -20.47 14.50 12.10
N GLY A 135 -20.93 13.98 13.25
CA GLY A 135 -21.19 12.54 13.43
C GLY A 135 -20.03 11.72 14.00
N HIS A 136 -18.83 12.31 14.16
CA HIS A 136 -17.71 11.66 14.84
C HIS A 136 -17.76 11.86 16.37
N LEU A 137 -16.93 11.06 17.06
CA LEU A 137 -16.85 11.17 18.52
C LEU A 137 -16.26 12.51 18.95
N ILE A 138 -16.70 12.99 20.11
CA ILE A 138 -16.15 14.14 20.81
C ILE A 138 -15.27 13.61 21.94
N ARG A 139 -14.28 14.38 22.36
CA ARG A 139 -13.33 14.02 23.44
C ARG A 139 -14.03 13.43 24.68
N GLU A 140 -15.14 13.98 25.10
CA GLU A 140 -15.91 13.56 26.30
C GLU A 140 -16.45 12.12 26.19
N ASN A 141 -16.60 11.59 25.00
CA ASN A 141 -17.18 10.26 24.74
C ASN A 141 -16.13 9.18 24.46
N ILE A 142 -14.83 9.52 24.47
CA ILE A 142 -13.76 8.59 24.08
C ILE A 142 -13.61 7.44 25.08
N ASP A 143 -13.82 7.68 26.36
CA ASP A 143 -13.57 6.66 27.39
C ASP A 143 -14.55 5.48 27.31
N LYS A 144 -15.74 5.67 26.73
CA LYS A 144 -16.82 4.69 26.75
C LYS A 144 -17.23 4.16 25.38
N TYR A 145 -16.75 4.74 24.29
CA TYR A 145 -17.27 4.44 22.94
C TYR A 145 -17.08 2.99 22.52
N ASN A 146 -16.12 2.28 23.12
CA ASN A 146 -15.75 0.92 22.74
C ASN A 146 -15.97 -0.12 23.87
N TYR A 147 -16.71 0.22 24.93
CA TYR A 147 -16.95 -0.71 26.07
C TYR A 147 -17.65 -2.02 25.70
N GLY A 148 -18.44 -2.04 24.64
CA GLY A 148 -19.12 -3.25 24.18
C GLY A 148 -18.33 -4.05 23.14
N VAL A 149 -17.11 -3.67 22.84
CA VAL A 149 -16.28 -4.39 21.85
C VAL A 149 -15.58 -5.55 22.55
N GLU A 150 -15.84 -6.76 22.05
CA GLU A 150 -15.16 -7.97 22.51
C GLU A 150 -13.80 -8.12 21.80
N TYR A 151 -12.84 -8.68 22.52
CA TYR A 151 -11.54 -9.02 21.96
C TYR A 151 -11.67 -10.21 20.99
N ASP A 152 -11.08 -10.11 19.81
CA ASP A 152 -11.06 -11.17 18.82
C ASP A 152 -9.65 -11.27 18.18
N PHE A 153 -8.91 -12.28 18.62
CA PHE A 153 -7.56 -12.55 18.15
C PHE A 153 -7.48 -12.68 16.63
N ASN A 154 -8.36 -13.48 16.03
CA ASN A 154 -8.29 -13.78 14.59
C ASN A 154 -8.59 -12.55 13.74
N HIS A 155 -9.56 -11.74 14.13
CA HIS A 155 -9.87 -10.49 13.40
C HIS A 155 -8.74 -9.47 13.53
N ILE A 156 -8.14 -9.33 14.72
CA ILE A 156 -7.01 -8.41 14.91
C ILE A 156 -5.80 -8.88 14.09
N MET A 157 -5.49 -10.19 14.10
CA MET A 157 -4.40 -10.76 13.28
C MET A 157 -4.64 -10.55 11.78
N LYS A 158 -5.87 -10.71 11.31
CA LYS A 158 -6.23 -10.39 9.92
C LYS A 158 -5.94 -8.92 9.57
N HIS A 159 -6.22 -8.00 10.49
CA HIS A 159 -5.89 -6.59 10.27
C HIS A 159 -4.39 -6.34 10.27
N ILE A 160 -3.60 -7.03 11.10
CA ILE A 160 -2.13 -6.94 11.06
C ILE A 160 -1.62 -7.35 9.68
N ILE A 161 -2.09 -8.48 9.14
CA ILE A 161 -1.70 -8.97 7.82
C ILE A 161 -2.08 -7.95 6.74
N ASN A 162 -3.34 -7.50 6.72
CA ASN A 162 -3.82 -6.55 5.73
C ASN A 162 -3.01 -5.23 5.75
N ILE A 163 -2.70 -4.70 6.95
CA ILE A 163 -1.90 -3.47 7.09
C ILE A 163 -0.48 -3.68 6.53
N LYS A 164 0.12 -4.84 6.79
CA LYS A 164 1.43 -5.18 6.22
C LYS A 164 1.40 -5.22 4.69
N ASP A 165 0.38 -5.85 4.11
CA ASP A 165 0.21 -5.93 2.66
C ASP A 165 -0.04 -4.54 2.05
N GLU A 166 -0.86 -3.70 2.69
CA GLU A 166 -1.10 -2.32 2.27
C GLU A 166 0.18 -1.46 2.34
N ASN A 167 0.98 -1.63 3.40
CA ASN A 167 2.28 -0.94 3.52
C ASN A 167 3.27 -1.43 2.46
N LEU A 168 3.34 -2.73 2.22
CA LEU A 168 4.18 -3.31 1.17
C LEU A 168 3.75 -2.84 -0.23
N PHE A 169 2.44 -2.71 -0.46
CA PHE A 169 1.93 -2.11 -1.68
C PHE A 169 2.52 -0.72 -1.92
N TRP A 170 2.48 0.18 -0.91
CA TRP A 170 3.04 1.53 -1.05
C TRP A 170 4.53 1.53 -1.31
N LEU A 171 5.31 0.72 -0.58
CA LEU A 171 6.75 0.62 -0.79
C LEU A 171 7.08 0.15 -2.21
N ASN A 172 6.37 -0.86 -2.71
CA ASN A 172 6.53 -1.35 -4.08
C ASN A 172 6.08 -0.32 -5.11
N PHE A 173 4.97 0.37 -4.87
CA PHE A 173 4.46 1.43 -5.74
C PHE A 173 5.50 2.54 -5.92
N PHE A 174 6.08 3.05 -4.85
CA PHE A 174 7.11 4.07 -4.90
C PHE A 174 8.37 3.58 -5.62
N LYS A 175 8.83 2.39 -5.27
CA LYS A 175 10.03 1.80 -5.89
C LYS A 175 9.87 1.57 -7.39
N GLN A 176 8.74 1.00 -7.82
CA GLN A 176 8.48 0.69 -9.23
C GLN A 176 8.35 1.94 -10.10
N ASN A 177 7.90 3.05 -9.52
CA ASN A 177 7.67 4.29 -10.24
C ASN A 177 8.77 5.35 -9.99
N ASN A 178 9.87 4.95 -9.34
CA ASN A 178 10.99 5.85 -9.00
C ASN A 178 10.55 7.10 -8.22
N ILE A 179 9.59 6.93 -7.31
CA ILE A 179 9.08 8.00 -6.45
C ILE A 179 9.84 7.97 -5.12
N HIS A 180 10.32 9.12 -4.68
CA HIS A 180 10.96 9.33 -3.38
C HIS A 180 10.03 10.15 -2.49
N PRO A 181 9.09 9.50 -1.75
CA PRO A 181 8.12 10.24 -0.95
C PRO A 181 8.76 10.83 0.30
N LEU A 182 8.25 11.97 0.76
CA LEU A 182 8.47 12.40 2.13
C LEU A 182 7.74 11.44 3.09
N ILE A 183 8.44 10.91 4.08
CA ILE A 183 7.86 9.95 5.02
C ILE A 183 7.47 10.66 6.31
N LEU A 184 6.19 10.56 6.69
CA LEU A 184 5.66 11.02 7.97
C LEU A 184 5.32 9.82 8.85
N THR A 185 6.04 9.66 9.96
CA THR A 185 5.82 8.57 10.92
C THR A 185 4.91 9.04 12.06
N TYR A 186 3.80 8.32 12.27
CA TYR A 186 2.79 8.67 13.28
C TYR A 186 3.37 8.92 14.67
N GLU A 187 4.27 8.07 15.13
CA GLU A 187 4.88 8.13 16.45
C GLU A 187 5.71 9.40 16.66
N ILE A 188 6.14 10.05 15.58
CA ILE A 188 6.89 11.31 15.59
C ILE A 188 5.93 12.49 15.52
N TYR A 189 5.20 12.64 14.41
CA TYR A 189 4.40 13.86 14.21
C TYR A 189 3.19 13.97 15.16
N SER A 190 2.68 12.85 15.68
CA SER A 190 1.55 12.89 16.62
C SER A 190 1.92 13.51 17.98
N LYS A 191 3.19 13.45 18.35
CA LYS A 191 3.75 14.04 19.57
C LYS A 191 4.26 15.46 19.37
N ASP A 192 4.42 15.86 18.11
CA ASP A 192 4.91 17.20 17.76
C ASP A 192 3.80 18.24 17.95
N LEU A 193 3.79 18.87 19.10
CA LEU A 193 2.82 19.93 19.47
C LEU A 193 3.11 21.26 18.75
N ASN A 194 4.30 21.43 18.22
CA ASN A 194 4.73 22.64 17.53
C ASN A 194 4.53 22.55 16.01
N PHE A 195 4.02 21.41 15.51
CA PHE A 195 3.78 21.17 14.07
C PHE A 195 5.03 21.36 13.19
N GLY A 196 6.22 21.07 13.73
CA GLY A 196 7.49 21.22 13.00
C GLY A 196 7.53 20.43 11.71
N TYR A 197 6.88 19.25 11.66
CA TYR A 197 6.78 18.44 10.45
C TYR A 197 6.09 19.18 9.27
N LEU A 198 5.27 20.21 9.53
CA LEU A 198 4.69 21.05 8.48
C LEU A 198 5.75 21.91 7.77
N ASN A 199 6.83 22.29 8.47
CA ASN A 199 7.97 22.95 7.84
C ASN A 199 8.70 21.99 6.89
N ASP A 200 8.86 20.71 7.29
CA ASP A 200 9.48 19.71 6.44
C ASP A 200 8.66 19.50 5.17
N VAL A 201 7.31 19.45 5.31
CA VAL A 201 6.40 19.37 4.17
C VAL A 201 6.50 20.61 3.29
N ALA A 202 6.49 21.81 3.88
CA ALA A 202 6.59 23.08 3.14
C ALA A 202 7.89 23.17 2.34
N ASN A 203 9.02 22.80 2.95
CA ASN A 203 10.31 22.71 2.31
C ASN A 203 10.29 21.69 1.16
N TYR A 204 9.72 20.50 1.40
CA TYR A 204 9.63 19.45 0.39
C TYR A 204 8.83 19.87 -0.83
N ILE A 205 7.73 20.61 -0.65
CA ILE A 205 6.91 21.12 -1.75
C ILE A 205 7.37 22.49 -2.25
N ASN A 206 8.42 23.06 -1.67
CA ASN A 206 8.95 24.39 -1.98
C ASN A 206 7.88 25.51 -1.89
N VAL A 207 7.28 25.64 -0.71
CA VAL A 207 6.29 26.70 -0.36
C VAL A 207 6.74 27.39 0.92
N ASP A 208 6.70 28.72 0.91
CA ASP A 208 6.97 29.48 2.12
C ASP A 208 5.92 29.21 3.20
N TYR A 209 6.37 28.79 4.35
CA TYR A 209 5.53 28.53 5.50
C TYR A 209 6.06 29.21 6.75
N VAL A 210 5.23 30.03 7.33
CA VAL A 210 5.48 30.58 8.66
C VAL A 210 4.70 29.73 9.65
N ASN A 211 5.41 29.03 10.52
CA ASN A 211 4.79 28.18 11.52
C ASN A 211 3.86 29.00 12.42
N LYS A 212 2.57 28.72 12.35
CA LYS A 212 1.55 29.29 13.23
C LYS A 212 1.24 28.23 14.28
N VAL A 213 1.15 28.61 15.55
CA VAL A 213 0.65 27.70 16.58
C VAL A 213 -0.79 27.34 16.23
N LEU A 214 -0.97 26.14 15.72
CA LEU A 214 -2.27 25.61 15.36
C LEU A 214 -2.83 24.79 16.54
N GLY A 215 -4.09 24.98 16.88
CA GLY A 215 -4.77 24.07 17.80
C GLY A 215 -5.06 22.75 17.07
N ARG A 216 -4.53 21.63 17.57
CA ARG A 216 -4.84 20.31 16.98
C ARG A 216 -6.30 19.95 17.23
N LYS A 217 -7.05 19.78 16.16
CA LYS A 217 -8.48 19.48 16.21
C LYS A 217 -8.76 18.01 16.49
N MET A 218 -7.89 17.12 16.01
CA MET A 218 -8.04 15.68 16.20
C MET A 218 -7.49 15.27 17.57
N VAL A 219 -8.18 14.32 18.21
CA VAL A 219 -7.74 13.70 19.46
C VAL A 219 -7.55 12.19 19.28
N LYS A 220 -6.64 11.63 20.09
CA LYS A 220 -6.36 10.19 20.09
C LYS A 220 -7.58 9.42 20.59
N LEU A 221 -8.03 8.41 19.84
CA LEU A 221 -9.16 7.53 20.22
C LEU A 221 -8.75 6.39 21.14
N ALA A 222 -7.47 6.00 21.15
CA ALA A 222 -7.01 4.88 21.95
C ALA A 222 -7.17 5.16 23.44
N ASN A 223 -7.77 4.20 24.13
CA ASN A 223 -8.03 4.22 25.58
C ASN A 223 -7.61 2.89 26.21
N ILE A 224 -8.00 2.64 27.44
CA ILE A 224 -7.65 1.43 28.22
C ILE A 224 -8.06 0.13 27.51
N ILE A 225 -9.14 0.11 26.72
CA ILE A 225 -9.57 -1.08 25.96
C ILE A 225 -8.52 -1.45 24.89
N ASN A 226 -7.92 -0.46 24.22
CA ASN A 226 -6.85 -0.70 23.26
C ASN A 226 -5.63 -1.34 23.92
N GLU A 227 -5.26 -0.88 25.14
CA GLU A 227 -4.14 -1.41 25.90
C GLU A 227 -4.43 -2.84 26.38
N ASN A 228 -5.66 -3.10 26.87
CA ASN A 228 -6.10 -4.43 27.25
C ASN A 228 -6.05 -5.41 26.06
N PHE A 229 -6.52 -4.99 24.89
CA PHE A 229 -6.48 -5.85 23.68
C PHE A 229 -5.03 -6.11 23.24
N LYS A 230 -4.15 -5.11 23.36
CA LYS A 230 -2.72 -5.30 23.08
C LYS A 230 -2.11 -6.34 24.04
N THR A 231 -2.42 -6.26 25.32
CA THR A 231 -1.96 -7.22 26.33
C THR A 231 -2.46 -8.63 26.06
N LEU A 232 -3.76 -8.81 25.75
CA LEU A 232 -4.33 -10.08 25.40
C LEU A 232 -3.70 -10.65 24.13
N LEU A 233 -3.55 -9.85 23.09
CA LEU A 233 -2.92 -10.25 21.83
C LEU A 233 -1.48 -10.73 22.04
N LEU A 234 -0.71 -10.01 22.84
CA LEU A 234 0.66 -10.38 23.17
C LEU A 234 0.71 -11.69 23.97
N LYS A 235 -0.24 -11.92 24.87
CA LYS A 235 -0.37 -13.18 25.63
C LYS A 235 -0.71 -14.34 24.70
N ASP A 236 -1.70 -14.19 23.81
CA ASP A 236 -2.11 -15.24 22.87
C ASP A 236 -1.01 -15.57 21.84
N LEU A 237 -0.16 -14.62 21.54
CA LEU A 237 1.00 -14.83 20.67
C LEU A 237 2.16 -15.58 21.37
N ASN A 238 2.05 -15.93 22.68
CA ASN A 238 3.13 -16.51 23.47
C ASN A 238 4.47 -15.73 23.34
N VAL A 239 4.39 -14.44 23.55
CA VAL A 239 5.40 -13.47 23.11
C VAL A 239 6.76 -13.61 23.81
N ASP A 240 6.89 -14.28 24.95
CA ASP A 240 8.16 -14.41 25.67
C ASP A 240 9.25 -15.18 24.89
N LYS A 241 8.84 -15.98 23.86
CA LYS A 241 9.76 -16.65 22.93
C LYS A 241 9.76 -16.10 21.50
N THR A 242 8.72 -15.33 21.12
CA THR A 242 8.45 -15.01 19.72
C THR A 242 8.75 -13.57 19.29
N ILE A 243 9.08 -12.65 20.20
CA ILE A 243 9.44 -11.26 19.82
C ILE A 243 10.75 -11.28 19.03
N GLN A 244 11.76 -11.99 19.52
CA GLN A 244 13.08 -12.05 18.88
C GLN A 244 13.03 -12.77 17.53
N ASP A 245 12.23 -13.84 17.42
CA ASP A 245 12.04 -14.56 16.15
C ASP A 245 11.25 -13.77 15.12
N LYS A 246 10.29 -12.93 15.56
CA LYS A 246 9.47 -12.13 14.65
C LYS A 246 10.14 -10.84 14.19
N ASP A 247 10.92 -10.20 15.04
CA ASP A 247 11.73 -9.05 14.63
C ASP A 247 12.80 -9.51 13.63
N ASN A 248 13.39 -10.68 13.85
CA ASN A 248 14.29 -11.32 12.90
C ASN A 248 13.57 -11.68 11.58
N LEU A 249 12.35 -12.23 11.68
CA LEU A 249 11.52 -12.55 10.52
C LEU A 249 11.10 -11.30 9.74
N LEU A 250 10.68 -10.26 10.44
CA LEU A 250 10.25 -9.00 9.83
C LEU A 250 11.42 -8.27 9.18
N SER A 251 12.57 -8.22 9.85
CA SER A 251 13.78 -7.63 9.30
C SER A 251 14.27 -8.42 8.08
N PHE A 252 14.22 -9.75 8.14
CA PHE A 252 14.57 -10.61 7.01
C PHE A 252 13.62 -10.37 5.81
N GLN A 253 12.31 -10.36 6.03
CA GLN A 253 11.34 -10.12 4.96
C GLN A 253 11.41 -8.70 4.40
N THR A 254 11.71 -7.71 5.23
CA THR A 254 11.91 -6.32 4.78
C THR A 254 13.15 -6.20 3.92
N GLN A 255 14.21 -6.91 4.26
CA GLN A 255 15.47 -6.86 3.54
C GLN A 255 15.47 -7.71 2.26
N TYR A 256 14.90 -8.91 2.31
CA TYR A 256 15.02 -9.91 1.25
C TYR A 256 13.70 -10.29 0.55
N GLY A 257 12.57 -9.83 1.07
CA GLY A 257 11.25 -10.23 0.58
C GLY A 257 10.83 -11.62 1.07
N THR A 258 9.90 -12.27 0.36
CA THR A 258 9.38 -13.59 0.69
C THR A 258 9.81 -14.64 -0.33
N ALA A 259 9.90 -15.94 0.06
CA ALA A 259 10.15 -17.05 -0.85
C ALA A 259 9.06 -17.12 -1.93
N LYS A 260 7.80 -16.90 -1.55
CA LYS A 260 6.66 -16.85 -2.48
C LYS A 260 6.89 -15.83 -3.58
N SER A 261 7.22 -14.61 -3.25
CA SER A 261 7.48 -13.54 -4.22
C SER A 261 8.67 -13.88 -5.13
N ARG A 262 9.70 -14.53 -4.60
CA ARG A 262 10.84 -15.00 -5.39
C ARG A 262 10.45 -16.08 -6.39
N ILE A 263 9.66 -17.08 -5.98
CA ILE A 263 9.16 -18.13 -6.87
C ILE A 263 8.25 -17.54 -7.95
N GLN A 264 7.37 -16.59 -7.61
CA GLN A 264 6.53 -15.89 -8.58
C GLN A 264 7.34 -15.02 -9.56
N ASN A 265 8.55 -14.61 -9.17
CA ASN A 265 9.50 -13.94 -10.04
C ASN A 265 10.34 -14.90 -10.93
N HIS A 266 10.26 -16.19 -10.75
CA HIS A 266 10.89 -17.15 -11.65
C HIS A 266 10.33 -17.02 -13.07
N LEU A 267 11.20 -17.26 -14.07
CA LEU A 267 10.79 -17.22 -15.47
C LEU A 267 9.61 -18.16 -15.75
N SER A 268 9.60 -19.36 -15.15
CA SER A 268 8.51 -20.33 -15.28
C SER A 268 7.17 -19.73 -14.85
N TYR A 269 7.11 -19.09 -13.70
CA TYR A 269 5.85 -18.48 -13.22
C TYR A 269 5.37 -17.35 -14.15
N LYS A 270 6.29 -16.44 -14.54
CA LYS A 270 5.98 -15.30 -15.43
C LYS A 270 5.48 -15.77 -16.81
N LEU A 271 6.10 -16.79 -17.37
CA LEU A 271 5.68 -17.37 -18.68
C LEU A 271 4.31 -18.05 -18.56
N GLY A 272 4.10 -18.89 -17.55
CA GLY A 272 2.83 -19.57 -17.37
C GLY A 272 1.68 -18.61 -17.11
N GLN A 273 1.90 -17.56 -16.34
CA GLN A 273 0.93 -16.49 -16.13
C GLN A 273 0.56 -15.79 -17.46
N ALA A 274 1.56 -15.48 -18.27
CA ALA A 274 1.33 -14.87 -19.58
C ALA A 274 0.54 -15.80 -20.51
N MET A 275 0.83 -17.10 -20.48
CA MET A 275 0.07 -18.11 -21.25
C MET A 275 -1.40 -18.13 -20.83
N ILE A 276 -1.69 -18.23 -19.54
CA ILE A 276 -3.06 -18.26 -19.01
C ILE A 276 -3.82 -16.97 -19.36
N ILE A 277 -3.18 -15.81 -19.23
CA ILE A 277 -3.83 -14.53 -19.54
C ILE A 277 -4.14 -14.42 -21.04
N ASN A 278 -3.18 -14.78 -21.90
CA ASN A 278 -3.33 -14.63 -23.35
C ASN A 278 -4.19 -15.74 -23.99
N SER A 279 -4.36 -16.90 -23.34
CA SER A 279 -5.24 -17.97 -23.84
C SER A 279 -6.75 -17.64 -23.76
N LYS A 280 -7.13 -16.55 -23.10
CA LYS A 280 -8.54 -16.16 -22.92
C LYS A 280 -9.19 -15.51 -24.15
N SER A 281 -8.42 -15.18 -25.18
CA SER A 281 -8.95 -14.53 -26.40
C SER A 281 -8.14 -14.89 -27.64
N ILE A 282 -8.77 -14.83 -28.82
CA ILE A 282 -8.12 -15.09 -30.10
C ILE A 282 -6.95 -14.14 -30.34
N LEU A 283 -7.14 -12.83 -30.08
CA LEU A 283 -6.05 -11.86 -30.19
C LEU A 283 -4.93 -12.12 -29.16
N GLY A 284 -5.27 -12.67 -28.00
CA GLY A 284 -4.30 -13.12 -27.02
C GLY A 284 -3.43 -14.25 -27.54
N TYR A 285 -4.02 -15.23 -28.20
CA TYR A 285 -3.27 -16.32 -28.86
C TYR A 285 -2.29 -15.80 -29.92
N ILE A 286 -2.74 -14.87 -30.78
CA ILE A 286 -1.89 -14.28 -31.85
C ILE A 286 -0.69 -13.54 -31.27
N ARG A 287 -0.87 -12.76 -30.20
CA ARG A 287 0.20 -11.98 -29.57
C ARG A 287 1.07 -12.79 -28.60
N MET A 288 0.62 -13.95 -28.15
CA MET A 288 1.28 -14.77 -27.12
C MET A 288 2.78 -15.02 -27.40
N PRO A 289 3.21 -15.42 -28.60
CA PRO A 289 4.63 -15.63 -28.88
C PRO A 289 5.49 -14.39 -28.63
N PHE A 290 5.01 -13.22 -29.01
CA PHE A 290 5.71 -11.95 -28.80
C PHE A 290 5.81 -11.60 -27.31
N VAL A 291 4.71 -11.80 -26.55
CA VAL A 291 4.69 -11.58 -25.10
C VAL A 291 5.66 -12.50 -24.37
N LEU A 292 5.67 -13.78 -24.75
CA LEU A 292 6.57 -14.78 -24.15
C LEU A 292 8.04 -14.47 -24.45
N SER A 293 8.36 -14.07 -25.69
CA SER A 293 9.72 -13.62 -26.07
C SER A 293 10.13 -12.40 -25.25
N TYR A 294 9.27 -11.39 -25.17
CA TYR A 294 9.54 -10.20 -24.40
C TYR A 294 9.81 -10.50 -22.92
N ILE A 295 8.99 -11.36 -22.28
CA ILE A 295 9.20 -11.76 -20.90
C ILE A 295 10.54 -12.46 -20.70
N LYS A 296 10.93 -13.34 -21.62
CA LYS A 296 12.21 -14.07 -21.61
C LYS A 296 13.39 -13.09 -21.69
N ASP A 297 13.34 -12.16 -22.64
CA ASP A 297 14.41 -11.18 -22.84
C ASP A 297 14.53 -10.21 -21.67
N LYS A 298 13.40 -9.71 -21.18
CA LYS A 298 13.35 -8.85 -19.99
C LYS A 298 13.92 -9.57 -18.77
N HIS A 299 13.52 -10.80 -18.52
CA HIS A 299 14.03 -11.60 -17.40
C HIS A 299 15.55 -11.80 -17.51
N LYS A 300 16.07 -12.06 -18.71
CA LYS A 300 17.52 -12.20 -18.96
C LYS A 300 18.26 -10.89 -18.64
N GLN A 301 17.71 -9.75 -19.03
CA GLN A 301 18.27 -8.44 -18.71
C GLN A 301 18.25 -8.17 -17.19
N GLU A 302 17.13 -8.44 -16.52
CA GLU A 302 16.99 -8.31 -15.07
C GLU A 302 18.06 -9.15 -14.33
N GLN A 303 18.25 -10.40 -14.76
CA GLN A 303 19.28 -11.28 -14.19
C GLN A 303 20.70 -10.75 -14.45
N LYS A 304 20.99 -10.21 -15.62
CA LYS A 304 22.30 -9.61 -15.92
C LYS A 304 22.59 -8.42 -15.02
N ILE A 305 21.61 -7.49 -14.90
CA ILE A 305 21.71 -6.33 -14.01
C ILE A 305 21.92 -6.77 -12.55
N TYR A 306 21.19 -7.79 -12.10
CA TYR A 306 21.34 -8.31 -10.76
C TYR A 306 22.75 -8.88 -10.52
N GLN A 307 23.30 -9.66 -11.45
CA GLN A 307 24.66 -10.18 -11.37
C GLN A 307 25.73 -9.08 -11.37
N GLU A 308 25.52 -8.03 -12.16
CA GLU A 308 26.42 -6.86 -12.17
C GLU A 308 26.39 -6.10 -10.83
N LYS A 309 25.20 -5.98 -10.21
CA LYS A 309 25.04 -5.37 -8.89
C LYS A 309 25.75 -6.17 -7.81
N ILE A 310 25.60 -7.50 -7.79
CA ILE A 310 26.27 -8.38 -6.82
C ILE A 310 27.80 -8.34 -6.99
N LYS A 311 28.28 -8.21 -8.23
CA LYS A 311 29.74 -8.07 -8.47
C LYS A 311 30.30 -6.78 -7.88
N LYS A 312 29.51 -5.71 -7.87
CA LYS A 312 29.90 -4.41 -7.29
C LYS A 312 29.73 -4.39 -5.78
N ASP A 313 28.67 -5.01 -5.29
CA ASP A 313 28.34 -5.08 -3.87
C ASP A 313 27.79 -6.49 -3.51
N PRO A 314 28.66 -7.37 -2.99
CA PRO A 314 28.29 -8.73 -2.61
C PRO A 314 27.19 -8.81 -1.53
N SER A 315 26.97 -7.75 -0.73
CA SER A 315 25.94 -7.72 0.30
C SER A 315 24.51 -7.72 -0.27
N LEU A 316 24.36 -7.36 -1.54
CA LEU A 316 23.09 -7.38 -2.28
C LEU A 316 22.68 -8.80 -2.74
N LYS A 317 23.53 -9.80 -2.50
CA LYS A 317 23.20 -11.18 -2.85
C LYS A 317 22.05 -11.70 -1.98
N LEU A 318 20.99 -12.14 -2.64
CA LEU A 318 19.84 -12.73 -1.93
C LEU A 318 20.24 -14.06 -1.28
N PRO A 319 19.75 -14.34 -0.06
CA PRO A 319 19.97 -15.62 0.62
C PRO A 319 19.45 -16.81 -0.23
N PRO A 320 19.91 -18.04 0.03
CA PRO A 320 19.33 -19.24 -0.57
C PRO A 320 17.81 -19.28 -0.37
N LEU A 321 17.07 -19.79 -1.34
CA LEU A 321 15.59 -19.80 -1.27
C LEU A 321 15.10 -20.62 -0.07
N GLU A 322 15.82 -21.68 0.27
CA GLU A 322 15.56 -22.60 1.37
C GLU A 322 15.67 -21.95 2.75
N SER A 323 16.42 -20.84 2.86
CA SER A 323 16.60 -20.09 4.12
C SER A 323 15.45 -19.13 4.43
N TYR A 324 14.50 -18.98 3.50
CA TYR A 324 13.35 -18.11 3.72
C TYR A 324 12.34 -18.76 4.67
N PRO A 325 11.83 -18.01 5.64
CA PRO A 325 10.89 -18.54 6.64
C PRO A 325 9.59 -19.11 6.04
N ASP A 326 9.13 -18.54 4.93
CA ASP A 326 7.93 -18.97 4.20
C ASP A 326 8.24 -20.03 3.11
N TYR A 327 9.47 -20.59 3.05
CA TYR A 327 9.91 -21.48 1.97
C TYR A 327 8.99 -22.71 1.79
N LYS A 328 8.66 -23.40 2.89
CA LYS A 328 7.83 -24.61 2.82
C LYS A 328 6.44 -24.33 2.25
N GLU A 329 5.86 -23.19 2.61
CA GLU A 329 4.56 -22.77 2.09
C GLU A 329 4.68 -22.29 0.65
N ALA A 330 5.72 -21.55 0.34
CA ALA A 330 6.01 -21.02 -0.98
C ALA A 330 6.26 -22.12 -2.04
N LEU A 331 6.67 -23.33 -1.63
CA LEU A 331 6.79 -24.47 -2.55
C LEU A 331 5.49 -24.82 -3.26
N LYS A 332 4.33 -24.55 -2.65
CA LYS A 332 3.01 -24.73 -3.27
C LYS A 332 2.86 -23.91 -4.56
N GLU A 333 3.56 -22.77 -4.67
CA GLU A 333 3.57 -21.96 -5.88
C GLU A 333 4.21 -22.70 -7.07
N LYS A 334 5.17 -23.61 -6.83
CA LYS A 334 5.78 -24.45 -7.88
C LYS A 334 4.84 -25.56 -8.33
N GLU A 335 3.90 -25.97 -7.48
CA GLU A 335 2.91 -27.00 -7.80
C GLU A 335 1.69 -26.44 -8.54
N CYS A 336 1.50 -25.12 -8.57
CA CYS A 336 0.37 -24.51 -9.25
C CYS A 336 0.47 -24.64 -10.79
N LEU A 337 -0.69 -24.65 -11.45
CA LEU A 337 -0.80 -24.74 -12.92
C LEU A 337 0.05 -23.67 -13.60
N THR A 338 0.06 -22.45 -13.09
CA THR A 338 0.83 -21.32 -13.63
C THR A 338 2.32 -21.67 -13.73
N TYR A 339 2.91 -22.18 -12.65
CA TYR A 339 4.34 -22.53 -12.65
C TYR A 339 4.63 -23.71 -13.58
N LYS A 340 3.83 -24.76 -13.52
CA LYS A 340 4.00 -25.99 -14.32
C LYS A 340 3.88 -25.72 -15.83
N LEU A 341 2.95 -24.87 -16.25
CA LEU A 341 2.84 -24.45 -17.67
C LEU A 341 4.10 -23.75 -18.17
N GLY A 342 4.62 -22.79 -17.41
CA GLY A 342 5.84 -22.11 -17.81
C GLY A 342 7.08 -23.02 -17.77
N GLU A 343 7.15 -23.93 -16.82
CA GLU A 343 8.22 -24.93 -16.76
C GLU A 343 8.17 -25.88 -17.97
N ALA A 344 6.97 -26.34 -18.35
CA ALA A 344 6.78 -27.16 -19.55
C ALA A 344 7.20 -26.41 -20.82
N LEU A 345 6.85 -25.12 -20.92
CA LEU A 345 7.28 -24.28 -22.05
C LEU A 345 8.80 -24.15 -22.13
N ILE A 346 9.47 -23.94 -21.00
CA ILE A 346 10.93 -23.84 -20.94
C ILE A 346 11.57 -25.19 -21.37
N LYS A 347 11.08 -26.31 -20.85
CA LYS A 347 11.54 -27.65 -21.21
C LYS A 347 11.37 -27.90 -22.70
N ALA A 348 10.17 -27.57 -23.25
CA ALA A 348 9.91 -27.74 -24.70
C ALA A 348 10.84 -26.87 -25.57
N SER A 349 11.07 -25.60 -25.16
CA SER A 349 11.97 -24.70 -25.89
C SER A 349 13.43 -25.18 -25.92
N ASN A 350 13.88 -25.81 -24.84
CA ASN A 350 15.23 -26.36 -24.76
C ASN A 350 15.39 -27.66 -25.55
N ASN A 351 14.30 -28.40 -25.73
CA ASN A 351 14.27 -29.69 -26.46
C ASN A 351 13.79 -29.54 -27.91
N TRP A 352 13.72 -28.30 -28.45
CA TRP A 352 13.21 -28.03 -29.83
C TRP A 352 13.88 -28.89 -30.90
N TYR A 353 15.19 -29.15 -30.80
CA TYR A 353 15.93 -30.02 -31.69
C TYR A 353 15.62 -31.53 -31.52
N GLY A 354 14.85 -31.92 -30.46
CA GLY A 354 14.49 -33.29 -30.12
C GLY A 354 13.00 -33.62 -30.20
N GLY A 355 12.16 -32.82 -30.86
CA GLY A 355 10.73 -33.11 -31.04
C GLY A 355 9.86 -32.78 -29.83
N GLY A 356 10.34 -31.96 -28.91
CA GLY A 356 9.67 -31.63 -27.63
C GLY A 356 8.38 -30.81 -27.71
N VAL A 357 7.91 -30.45 -28.91
CA VAL A 357 6.65 -29.71 -29.12
C VAL A 357 5.42 -30.54 -28.81
N TYR A 358 5.51 -31.85 -28.91
CA TYR A 358 4.36 -32.78 -28.74
C TYR A 358 4.04 -33.07 -27.24
N GLN A 359 4.84 -32.65 -26.29
CA GLN A 359 4.61 -32.91 -24.85
C GLN A 359 3.78 -31.84 -24.12
N ILE A 360 3.32 -30.80 -24.81
CA ILE A 360 2.54 -29.70 -24.20
C ILE A 360 1.01 -29.95 -24.29
N VAL A 361 0.56 -31.02 -24.91
CA VAL A 361 -0.85 -31.31 -25.17
C VAL A 361 -1.31 -32.55 -24.39
N VAL A 362 -1.17 -32.52 -23.04
CA VAL A 362 -1.95 -33.41 -22.13
C VAL A 362 -2.29 -32.66 -20.85
#